data_c746e0eb690422d6392cf8fd69f89240
#
_entry.id   c746e0eb690422d6392cf8fd69f89240
#
_cell.length_a   1.000
_cell.length_b   1.000
_cell.length_c   1.000
_cell.angle_alpha   90.00
_cell.angle_beta   90.00
_cell.angle_gamma   90.00
#
_symmetry.space_group_name_H-M   'P 1'
#
loop_
_entity.id
_entity.type
_entity.pdbx_description
1 polymer ?
#
loop_
_entity_poly.entity_id
_entity_poly.type
_entity_poly.pdbx_seq_one_letter_code
_entity_poly.pdbx_strand_id
1 'polypeptide(L)'
;THLTQSVNSGRIPHAQLYVGKRGVGALPMAIAYADYLMKHQEGGVGAMNALTHPNIHFVYPVTTSDKVKSKPISSNYLTEWRSFIETNPYGSINDWYDVVGVGNKQGNIGVEEAHDVVSKMSLKAFNGGYKVMIVWMAEKMNSMCANKLLKLIEEPADKTVIILVTEDEEQLINTIRSRCQVVHLNPLSEETIKNTLITAHRTEAGLAQNIAHQSEGSYSRALDLLSQEPEDLQFEAWFIAWVRTA
;
A
#
# COMPACT_ATOMS: atom_id res chain seq x y z
N THR A 1 -8.77 -8.82 15.21
CA THR A 1 -8.83 -7.39 14.84
C THR A 1 -10.23 -7.02 14.32
N HIS A 2 -10.59 -5.73 14.33
CA HIS A 2 -11.88 -5.26 13.79
C HIS A 2 -12.09 -5.67 12.32
N LEU A 3 -11.02 -5.67 11.52
CA LEU A 3 -11.05 -6.07 10.10
C LEU A 3 -11.42 -7.55 9.92
N THR A 4 -10.82 -8.46 10.69
CA THR A 4 -11.16 -9.90 10.62
C THR A 4 -12.58 -10.17 11.12
N GLN A 5 -13.05 -9.42 12.13
CA GLN A 5 -14.43 -9.53 12.61
C GLN A 5 -15.44 -9.08 11.55
N SER A 6 -15.15 -8.04 10.76
CA SER A 6 -16.03 -7.58 9.68
C SER A 6 -16.24 -8.66 8.61
N VAL A 7 -15.17 -9.36 8.24
CA VAL A 7 -15.24 -10.49 7.29
C VAL A 7 -16.05 -11.65 7.88
N ASN A 8 -15.75 -12.06 9.11
CA ASN A 8 -16.40 -13.19 9.76
C ASN A 8 -17.90 -12.94 10.04
N SER A 9 -18.30 -11.67 10.22
CA SER A 9 -19.71 -11.27 10.42
C SER A 9 -20.47 -10.96 9.12
N GLY A 10 -19.78 -11.00 7.96
CA GLY A 10 -20.33 -10.62 6.66
C GLY A 10 -20.64 -9.13 6.51
N ARG A 11 -20.18 -8.29 7.46
CA ARG A 11 -20.40 -6.83 7.43
C ARG A 11 -19.14 -6.12 6.91
N ILE A 12 -18.90 -6.25 5.61
CA ILE A 12 -17.71 -5.73 4.96
C ILE A 12 -18.04 -4.35 4.37
N PRO A 13 -17.40 -3.27 4.86
CA PRO A 13 -17.55 -1.96 4.24
C PRO A 13 -17.02 -2.00 2.81
N HIS A 14 -17.83 -1.51 1.88
CA HIS A 14 -17.47 -1.53 0.46
C HIS A 14 -16.38 -0.51 0.10
N ALA A 15 -16.24 0.57 0.86
CA ALA A 15 -15.22 1.59 0.68
C ALA A 15 -14.46 1.82 2.00
N GLN A 16 -13.15 1.60 1.98
CA GLN A 16 -12.26 1.71 3.12
C GLN A 16 -11.08 2.60 2.77
N LEU A 17 -10.62 3.42 3.73
CA LEU A 17 -9.46 4.29 3.58
C LEU A 17 -8.45 3.93 4.68
N TYR A 18 -7.32 3.34 4.28
CA TYR A 18 -6.22 3.01 5.17
C TYR A 18 -5.23 4.17 5.17
N VAL A 19 -5.12 4.82 6.33
CA VAL A 19 -4.26 5.97 6.54
C VAL A 19 -3.06 5.56 7.38
N GLY A 20 -1.87 5.73 6.85
CA GLY A 20 -0.66 5.41 7.59
C GLY A 20 0.57 6.03 6.98
N LYS A 21 1.43 6.61 7.82
CA LYS A 21 2.72 7.15 7.39
C LYS A 21 3.59 6.08 6.73
N ARG A 22 4.58 6.51 5.95
CA ARG A 22 5.54 5.61 5.31
C ARG A 22 6.09 4.57 6.29
N GLY A 23 6.04 3.31 5.89
CA GLY A 23 6.64 2.20 6.62
C GLY A 23 5.82 1.62 7.79
N VAL A 24 4.61 2.14 8.09
CA VAL A 24 3.74 1.56 9.12
C VAL A 24 2.93 0.34 8.63
N GLY A 25 2.96 0.04 7.33
CA GLY A 25 2.38 -1.17 6.77
C GLY A 25 0.96 -1.03 6.24
N ALA A 26 0.53 0.17 5.78
CA ALA A 26 -0.81 0.37 5.24
C ALA A 26 -1.08 -0.48 3.97
N LEU A 27 -0.13 -0.54 3.03
CA LEU A 27 -0.26 -1.36 1.83
C LEU A 27 -0.21 -2.87 2.15
N PRO A 28 0.76 -3.41 2.91
CA PRO A 28 0.74 -4.80 3.34
C PRO A 28 -0.54 -5.20 4.07
N MET A 29 -1.09 -4.32 4.91
CA MET A 29 -2.36 -4.57 5.60
C MET A 29 -3.53 -4.67 4.62
N ALA A 30 -3.60 -3.80 3.62
CA ALA A 30 -4.63 -3.84 2.57
C ALA A 30 -4.56 -5.14 1.76
N ILE A 31 -3.35 -5.58 1.40
CA ILE A 31 -3.13 -6.84 0.69
C ILE A 31 -3.52 -8.05 1.56
N ALA A 32 -3.09 -8.06 2.82
CA ALA A 32 -3.43 -9.13 3.76
C ALA A 32 -4.93 -9.22 4.03
N TYR A 33 -5.63 -8.08 4.11
CA TYR A 33 -7.08 -8.04 4.27
C TYR A 33 -7.79 -8.58 3.02
N ALA A 34 -7.35 -8.19 1.83
CA ALA A 34 -7.88 -8.71 0.57
C ALA A 34 -7.68 -10.23 0.47
N ASP A 35 -6.49 -10.73 0.80
CA ASP A 35 -6.18 -12.17 0.84
C ASP A 35 -7.06 -12.91 1.83
N TYR A 36 -7.22 -12.36 3.04
CA TYR A 36 -8.11 -12.91 4.06
C TYR A 36 -9.56 -12.99 3.58
N LEU A 37 -10.06 -11.93 2.95
CA LEU A 37 -11.42 -11.87 2.38
C LEU A 37 -11.61 -12.95 1.30
N MET A 38 -10.64 -13.11 0.38
CA MET A 38 -10.72 -14.11 -0.68
C MET A 38 -10.76 -15.55 -0.14
N LYS A 39 -10.04 -15.82 0.94
CA LYS A 39 -9.98 -17.16 1.57
C LYS A 39 -11.21 -17.52 2.40
N HIS A 40 -11.88 -16.51 2.98
CA HIS A 40 -13.00 -16.73 3.92
C HIS A 40 -14.38 -16.50 3.31
N GLN A 41 -14.47 -16.20 2.02
CA GLN A 41 -15.75 -16.12 1.32
C GLN A 41 -16.26 -17.50 0.91
N GLU A 42 -17.59 -17.66 0.80
CA GLU A 42 -18.20 -18.88 0.27
C GLU A 42 -17.74 -19.14 -1.18
N GLY A 43 -17.24 -20.34 -1.43
CA GLY A 43 -16.68 -20.72 -2.73
C GLY A 43 -15.29 -20.12 -3.01
N GLY A 44 -14.60 -19.61 -1.99
CA GLY A 44 -13.25 -19.07 -2.12
C GLY A 44 -12.28 -20.08 -2.73
N VAL A 45 -11.52 -19.64 -3.73
CA VAL A 45 -10.44 -20.44 -4.31
C VAL A 45 -9.27 -20.40 -3.35
N GLY A 46 -9.12 -21.44 -2.55
CA GLY A 46 -7.99 -21.56 -1.61
C GLY A 46 -6.66 -21.51 -2.35
N ALA A 47 -5.64 -20.98 -1.68
CA ALA A 47 -4.23 -21.02 -2.09
C ALA A 47 -3.78 -20.13 -3.28
N MET A 48 -4.59 -19.24 -3.84
CA MET A 48 -4.06 -18.24 -4.79
C MET A 48 -3.40 -17.08 -4.04
N ASN A 49 -2.23 -16.65 -4.52
CA ASN A 49 -1.54 -15.47 -4.01
C ASN A 49 -2.37 -14.21 -4.35
N ALA A 50 -2.56 -13.31 -3.37
CA ALA A 50 -3.30 -12.06 -3.54
C ALA A 50 -2.80 -11.22 -4.73
N LEU A 51 -1.49 -11.25 -5.02
CA LEU A 51 -0.88 -10.49 -6.14
C LEU A 51 -1.24 -11.04 -7.52
N THR A 52 -1.72 -12.27 -7.60
CA THR A 52 -2.10 -12.94 -8.87
C THR A 52 -3.58 -13.32 -8.93
N HIS A 53 -4.33 -13.03 -7.86
CA HIS A 53 -5.74 -13.38 -7.80
C HIS A 53 -6.56 -12.57 -8.81
N PRO A 54 -7.40 -13.20 -9.68
CA PRO A 54 -8.13 -12.51 -10.75
C PRO A 54 -9.15 -11.48 -10.25
N ASN A 55 -9.61 -11.59 -9.02
CA ASN A 55 -10.56 -10.68 -8.39
C ASN A 55 -9.88 -9.59 -7.54
N ILE A 56 -8.55 -9.54 -7.46
CA ILE A 56 -7.82 -8.48 -6.76
C ILE A 56 -7.12 -7.61 -7.80
N HIS A 57 -7.49 -6.33 -7.83
CA HIS A 57 -6.98 -5.34 -8.76
C HIS A 57 -6.17 -4.29 -8.01
N PHE A 58 -5.01 -3.95 -8.57
CA PHE A 58 -4.12 -2.94 -8.00
C PHE A 58 -4.11 -1.70 -8.89
N VAL A 59 -4.18 -0.54 -8.25
CA VAL A 59 -4.04 0.78 -8.85
C VAL A 59 -2.93 1.51 -8.09
N TYR A 60 -2.00 2.08 -8.81
CA TYR A 60 -0.84 2.78 -8.24
C TYR A 60 -0.35 3.87 -9.19
N PRO A 61 0.40 4.86 -8.69
CA PRO A 61 0.91 5.95 -9.52
C PRO A 61 1.83 5.42 -10.63
N VAL A 62 1.57 5.84 -11.85
CA VAL A 62 2.37 5.49 -13.03
C VAL A 62 2.70 6.71 -13.87
N THR A 63 3.77 6.61 -14.64
CA THR A 63 4.18 7.61 -15.61
C THR A 63 4.70 6.93 -16.88
N THR A 64 4.97 7.70 -17.91
CA THR A 64 5.59 7.18 -19.14
C THR A 64 7.01 6.69 -18.89
N SER A 65 7.35 5.57 -19.50
CA SER A 65 8.69 4.95 -19.47
C SER A 65 9.14 4.62 -20.87
N ASP A 66 10.29 3.98 -20.99
CA ASP A 66 10.74 3.46 -22.30
C ASP A 66 9.80 2.39 -22.85
N LYS A 67 9.15 1.64 -21.99
CA LYS A 67 8.19 0.59 -22.30
C LYS A 67 6.79 1.14 -22.66
N VAL A 68 6.35 2.23 -21.98
CA VAL A 68 5.01 2.81 -22.13
C VAL A 68 5.13 4.30 -22.44
N LYS A 69 4.96 4.66 -23.71
CA LYS A 69 5.21 6.02 -24.20
C LYS A 69 4.04 6.99 -24.00
N SER A 70 2.81 6.50 -23.86
CA SER A 70 1.62 7.33 -23.70
C SER A 70 0.54 6.63 -22.87
N LYS A 71 -0.32 7.41 -22.20
CA LYS A 71 -1.49 6.93 -21.43
C LYS A 71 -1.17 5.76 -20.49
N PRO A 72 -0.14 5.89 -19.63
CA PRO A 72 0.24 4.82 -18.73
C PRO A 72 -0.89 4.50 -17.76
N ILE A 73 -1.12 3.21 -17.53
CA ILE A 73 -2.04 2.68 -16.53
C ILE A 73 -1.34 1.57 -15.72
N SER A 74 -1.83 1.28 -14.52
CA SER A 74 -1.26 0.27 -13.61
C SER A 74 -1.10 -1.09 -14.29
N SER A 75 -2.03 -1.47 -15.17
CA SER A 75 -1.98 -2.73 -15.91
C SER A 75 -0.75 -2.89 -16.82
N ASN A 76 -0.11 -1.79 -17.21
CA ASN A 76 1.10 -1.85 -18.04
C ASN A 76 2.34 -2.30 -17.25
N TYR A 77 2.29 -2.25 -15.92
CA TYR A 77 3.42 -2.46 -15.02
C TYR A 77 3.18 -3.58 -14.00
N LEU A 78 2.26 -4.53 -14.29
CA LEU A 78 1.88 -5.58 -13.34
C LEU A 78 3.04 -6.49 -12.92
N THR A 79 3.99 -6.75 -13.83
CA THR A 79 5.17 -7.57 -13.54
C THR A 79 6.09 -6.85 -12.56
N GLU A 80 6.37 -5.59 -12.83
CA GLU A 80 7.20 -4.72 -12.00
C GLU A 80 6.53 -4.52 -10.62
N TRP A 81 5.21 -4.33 -10.59
CA TRP A 81 4.44 -4.19 -9.36
C TRP A 81 4.52 -5.44 -8.47
N ARG A 82 4.34 -6.61 -9.04
CA ARG A 82 4.46 -7.87 -8.29
C ARG A 82 5.85 -8.04 -7.70
N SER A 83 6.89 -7.81 -8.51
CA SER A 83 8.27 -7.86 -8.05
C SER A 83 8.53 -6.85 -6.93
N PHE A 84 8.03 -5.62 -7.06
CA PHE A 84 8.13 -4.59 -6.02
C PHE A 84 7.52 -5.04 -4.70
N ILE A 85 6.27 -5.53 -4.70
CA ILE A 85 5.60 -5.98 -3.48
C ILE A 85 6.25 -7.22 -2.87
N GLU A 86 6.73 -8.15 -3.69
CA GLU A 86 7.42 -9.37 -3.20
C GLU A 86 8.75 -9.04 -2.56
N THR A 87 9.46 -8.04 -3.07
CA THR A 87 10.79 -7.65 -2.57
C THR A 87 10.70 -6.66 -1.42
N ASN A 88 9.84 -5.64 -1.54
CA ASN A 88 9.75 -4.54 -0.56
C ASN A 88 8.29 -4.07 -0.37
N PRO A 89 7.43 -4.83 0.34
CA PRO A 89 6.04 -4.46 0.55
C PRO A 89 5.84 -3.19 1.40
N TYR A 90 6.88 -2.73 2.11
CA TYR A 90 6.92 -1.48 2.87
C TYR A 90 7.59 -0.34 2.10
N GLY A 91 7.92 -0.55 0.84
CA GLY A 91 8.61 0.41 0.00
C GLY A 91 7.85 1.71 -0.21
N SER A 92 8.60 2.75 -0.50
CA SER A 92 8.09 4.09 -0.80
C SER A 92 7.72 4.23 -2.27
N ILE A 93 7.09 5.38 -2.59
CA ILE A 93 6.83 5.75 -3.98
C ILE A 93 8.12 5.91 -4.80
N ASN A 94 9.23 6.32 -4.17
CA ASN A 94 10.52 6.44 -4.85
C ASN A 94 11.09 5.07 -5.20
N ASP A 95 11.03 4.11 -4.27
CA ASP A 95 11.45 2.72 -4.52
C ASP A 95 10.65 2.11 -5.68
N TRP A 96 9.36 2.44 -5.77
CA TRP A 96 8.52 2.04 -6.89
C TRP A 96 9.00 2.66 -8.22
N TYR A 97 9.33 3.95 -8.23
CA TYR A 97 9.82 4.61 -9.44
C TYR A 97 11.19 4.08 -9.89
N ASP A 98 12.03 3.68 -8.95
CA ASP A 98 13.31 3.02 -9.24
C ASP A 98 13.11 1.65 -9.90
N VAL A 99 12.15 0.84 -9.40
CA VAL A 99 11.80 -0.46 -10.01
C VAL A 99 11.28 -0.29 -11.45
N VAL A 100 10.50 0.76 -11.72
CA VAL A 100 9.98 1.05 -13.08
C VAL A 100 11.04 1.69 -13.97
N GLY A 101 12.12 2.24 -13.40
CA GLY A 101 13.20 2.87 -14.15
C GLY A 101 12.80 4.22 -14.79
N VAL A 102 11.96 5.00 -14.11
CA VAL A 102 11.46 6.28 -14.64
C VAL A 102 12.26 7.50 -14.21
N GLY A 103 13.30 7.31 -13.40
CA GLY A 103 14.17 8.37 -12.89
C GLY A 103 13.40 9.43 -12.09
N ASN A 104 13.65 10.70 -12.37
CA ASN A 104 13.04 11.83 -11.64
C ASN A 104 11.59 12.14 -12.05
N LYS A 105 10.96 11.33 -12.90
CA LYS A 105 9.56 11.55 -13.28
C LYS A 105 8.64 11.18 -12.13
N GLN A 106 7.67 12.05 -11.87
CA GLN A 106 6.61 11.76 -10.89
C GLN A 106 5.41 11.13 -11.59
N GLY A 107 4.95 10.00 -11.07
CA GLY A 107 3.74 9.33 -11.53
C GLY A 107 2.50 9.91 -10.86
N ASN A 108 1.36 9.71 -11.51
CA ASN A 108 0.04 9.99 -10.94
C ASN A 108 -0.93 8.85 -11.28
N ILE A 109 -2.10 8.91 -10.66
CA ILE A 109 -3.23 8.06 -11.02
C ILE A 109 -4.18 8.92 -11.86
N GLY A 110 -4.12 8.71 -13.18
CA GLY A 110 -4.78 9.56 -14.18
C GLY A 110 -6.20 9.11 -14.53
N VAL A 111 -6.85 9.86 -15.40
CA VAL A 111 -8.22 9.55 -15.86
C VAL A 111 -8.29 8.25 -16.68
N GLU A 112 -7.24 7.89 -17.39
CA GLU A 112 -7.16 6.63 -18.14
C GLU A 112 -7.21 5.41 -17.19
N GLU A 113 -6.56 5.52 -16.03
CA GLU A 113 -6.65 4.53 -14.95
C GLU A 113 -8.11 4.37 -14.48
N ALA A 114 -8.82 5.49 -14.26
CA ALA A 114 -10.23 5.43 -13.84
C ALA A 114 -11.12 4.73 -14.89
N HIS A 115 -10.83 4.88 -16.18
CA HIS A 115 -11.54 4.16 -17.24
C HIS A 115 -11.29 2.66 -17.17
N ASP A 116 -10.03 2.25 -17.02
CA ASP A 116 -9.62 0.84 -16.88
C ASP A 116 -10.26 0.20 -15.65
N VAL A 117 -10.19 0.90 -14.51
CA VAL A 117 -10.80 0.48 -13.24
C VAL A 117 -12.31 0.27 -13.38
N VAL A 118 -13.05 1.26 -13.88
CA VAL A 118 -14.51 1.16 -14.05
C VAL A 118 -14.84 -0.02 -14.96
N SER A 119 -14.12 -0.22 -16.05
CA SER A 119 -14.31 -1.36 -16.93
C SER A 119 -14.10 -2.69 -16.21
N LYS A 120 -13.01 -2.87 -15.49
CA LYS A 120 -12.67 -4.09 -14.74
C LYS A 120 -13.68 -4.36 -13.62
N MET A 121 -14.05 -3.32 -12.88
CA MET A 121 -14.98 -3.46 -11.75
C MET A 121 -16.43 -3.72 -12.19
N SER A 122 -16.80 -3.39 -13.44
CA SER A 122 -18.12 -3.74 -14.02
C SER A 122 -18.25 -5.21 -14.44
N LEU A 123 -17.12 -5.91 -14.67
CA LEU A 123 -17.16 -7.32 -15.02
C LEU A 123 -17.61 -8.17 -13.82
N LYS A 124 -18.19 -9.35 -14.07
CA LYS A 124 -18.52 -10.30 -13.00
C LYS A 124 -17.25 -10.83 -12.34
N ALA A 125 -17.31 -11.05 -11.03
CA ALA A 125 -16.22 -11.67 -10.29
C ALA A 125 -15.96 -13.11 -10.79
N PHE A 126 -14.71 -13.51 -10.84
CA PHE A 126 -14.34 -14.89 -11.10
C PHE A 126 -14.94 -15.78 -9.99
N ASN A 127 -15.61 -16.83 -10.36
CA ASN A 127 -16.34 -17.76 -9.45
C ASN A 127 -17.39 -17.07 -8.53
N GLY A 128 -17.91 -15.87 -8.88
CA GLY A 128 -19.03 -15.25 -8.16
C GLY A 128 -18.71 -14.71 -6.77
N GLY A 129 -17.43 -14.60 -6.41
CA GLY A 129 -16.97 -14.09 -5.10
C GLY A 129 -16.88 -12.58 -5.01
N TYR A 130 -16.16 -12.10 -4.00
CA TYR A 130 -15.82 -10.68 -3.85
C TYR A 130 -14.83 -10.25 -4.93
N LYS A 131 -14.91 -8.97 -5.30
CA LYS A 131 -13.85 -8.24 -6.02
C LYS A 131 -13.25 -7.20 -5.10
N VAL A 132 -11.94 -7.08 -5.11
CA VAL A 132 -11.22 -6.07 -4.33
C VAL A 132 -10.39 -5.20 -5.25
N MET A 133 -10.51 -3.89 -5.09
CA MET A 133 -9.62 -2.91 -5.69
C MET A 133 -8.80 -2.25 -4.59
N ILE A 134 -7.48 -2.32 -4.71
CA ILE A 134 -6.53 -1.63 -3.82
C ILE A 134 -5.91 -0.48 -4.59
N VAL A 135 -6.12 0.75 -4.13
CA VAL A 135 -5.54 1.97 -4.70
C VAL A 135 -4.43 2.43 -3.76
N TRP A 136 -3.17 2.20 -4.14
CA TRP A 136 -2.01 2.65 -3.38
C TRP A 136 -1.63 4.08 -3.74
N MET A 137 -1.23 4.89 -2.75
CA MET A 137 -0.95 6.32 -2.88
C MET A 137 -2.15 7.07 -3.48
N ALA A 138 -3.32 6.87 -2.87
CA ALA A 138 -4.59 7.40 -3.37
C ALA A 138 -4.59 8.94 -3.49
N GLU A 139 -3.77 9.64 -2.71
CA GLU A 139 -3.52 11.09 -2.80
C GLU A 139 -2.84 11.51 -4.12
N LYS A 140 -2.30 10.56 -4.90
CA LYS A 140 -1.74 10.82 -6.25
C LYS A 140 -2.80 10.74 -7.36
N MET A 141 -4.06 10.51 -7.01
CA MET A 141 -5.15 10.64 -7.98
C MET A 141 -5.32 12.09 -8.40
N ASN A 142 -5.34 12.34 -9.72
CA ASN A 142 -5.75 13.65 -10.20
C ASN A 142 -7.26 13.85 -10.04
N SER A 143 -7.72 15.10 -10.05
CA SER A 143 -9.13 15.45 -9.80
C SER A 143 -10.10 14.76 -10.77
N MET A 144 -9.71 14.54 -12.03
CA MET A 144 -10.55 13.86 -13.02
C MET A 144 -10.71 12.38 -12.69
N CYS A 145 -9.63 11.70 -12.31
CA CYS A 145 -9.67 10.31 -11.85
C CYS A 145 -10.53 10.18 -10.60
N ALA A 146 -10.25 10.99 -9.59
CA ALA A 146 -10.95 10.99 -8.31
C ALA A 146 -12.47 11.16 -8.49
N ASN A 147 -12.89 12.17 -9.27
CA ASN A 147 -14.31 12.41 -9.56
C ASN A 147 -14.97 11.25 -10.33
N LYS A 148 -14.25 10.61 -11.23
CA LYS A 148 -14.78 9.47 -11.98
C LYS A 148 -14.97 8.23 -11.11
N LEU A 149 -14.11 8.03 -10.10
CA LEU A 149 -14.23 6.92 -9.15
C LEU A 149 -15.30 7.16 -8.09
N LEU A 150 -15.75 8.40 -7.85
CA LEU A 150 -16.83 8.68 -6.88
C LEU A 150 -18.06 7.80 -7.09
N LYS A 151 -18.51 7.65 -8.33
CA LYS A 151 -19.69 6.82 -8.62
C LYS A 151 -19.46 5.35 -8.23
N LEU A 152 -18.27 4.83 -8.47
CA LEU A 152 -17.90 3.46 -8.09
C LEU A 152 -17.83 3.30 -6.57
N ILE A 153 -17.37 4.34 -5.86
CA ILE A 153 -17.27 4.36 -4.39
C ILE A 153 -18.65 4.48 -3.75
N GLU A 154 -19.57 5.26 -4.36
CA GLU A 154 -20.95 5.46 -3.85
C GLU A 154 -21.83 4.24 -4.10
N GLU A 155 -21.78 3.70 -5.30
CA GLU A 155 -22.67 2.63 -5.77
C GLU A 155 -21.86 1.49 -6.40
N PRO A 156 -21.06 0.75 -5.61
CA PRO A 156 -20.31 -0.37 -6.14
C PRO A 156 -21.23 -1.52 -6.54
N ALA A 157 -20.79 -2.33 -7.49
CA ALA A 157 -21.46 -3.60 -7.78
C ALA A 157 -21.44 -4.52 -6.54
N ASP A 158 -22.37 -5.45 -6.46
CA ASP A 158 -22.44 -6.42 -5.37
C ASP A 158 -21.09 -7.11 -5.12
N LYS A 159 -20.79 -7.36 -3.85
CA LYS A 159 -19.52 -8.00 -3.41
C LYS A 159 -18.25 -7.29 -3.93
N THR A 160 -18.30 -5.96 -4.04
CA THR A 160 -17.15 -5.15 -4.41
C THR A 160 -16.61 -4.41 -3.18
N VAL A 161 -15.30 -4.48 -2.98
CA VAL A 161 -14.59 -3.78 -1.91
C VAL A 161 -13.50 -2.90 -2.53
N ILE A 162 -13.49 -1.63 -2.13
CA ILE A 162 -12.52 -0.63 -2.57
C ILE A 162 -11.70 -0.22 -1.35
N ILE A 163 -10.39 -0.40 -1.42
CA ILE A 163 -9.45 -0.04 -0.35
C ILE A 163 -8.52 1.04 -0.91
N LEU A 164 -8.66 2.24 -0.38
CA LEU A 164 -7.73 3.33 -0.67
C LEU A 164 -6.63 3.33 0.39
N VAL A 165 -5.38 3.43 -0.02
CA VAL A 165 -4.22 3.50 0.86
C VAL A 165 -3.53 4.84 0.65
N THR A 166 -3.34 5.61 1.71
CA THR A 166 -2.74 6.95 1.67
C THR A 166 -1.78 7.16 2.83
N GLU A 167 -0.75 7.98 2.61
CA GLU A 167 0.13 8.48 3.68
C GLU A 167 -0.39 9.80 4.28
N ASP A 168 -1.25 10.51 3.53
CA ASP A 168 -1.82 11.79 3.94
C ASP A 168 -3.27 11.95 3.44
N GLU A 169 -4.22 11.76 4.35
CA GLU A 169 -5.64 11.85 4.04
C GLU A 169 -6.11 13.27 3.69
N GLU A 170 -5.39 14.30 4.12
CA GLU A 170 -5.74 15.69 3.82
C GLU A 170 -5.50 16.06 2.35
N GLN A 171 -4.63 15.32 1.65
CA GLN A 171 -4.43 15.48 0.21
C GLN A 171 -5.52 14.81 -0.64
N LEU A 172 -6.35 13.96 -0.04
CA LEU A 172 -7.51 13.40 -0.73
C LEU A 172 -8.65 14.41 -0.81
N ILE A 173 -9.38 14.37 -1.93
CA ILE A 173 -10.60 15.19 -2.04
C ILE A 173 -11.62 14.76 -0.98
N ASN A 174 -12.20 15.72 -0.30
CA ASN A 174 -13.11 15.48 0.83
C ASN A 174 -14.33 14.59 0.47
N THR A 175 -14.77 14.67 -0.79
CA THR A 175 -15.88 13.84 -1.32
C THR A 175 -15.55 12.34 -1.33
N ILE A 176 -14.29 11.93 -1.52
CA ILE A 176 -13.87 10.53 -1.39
C ILE A 176 -13.75 10.16 0.09
N ARG A 177 -13.03 10.99 0.87
CA ARG A 177 -12.77 10.73 2.29
C ARG A 177 -14.08 10.51 3.08
N SER A 178 -15.08 11.35 2.86
CA SER A 178 -16.37 11.28 3.56
C SER A 178 -17.21 10.04 3.27
N ARG A 179 -16.85 9.26 2.23
CA ARG A 179 -17.57 8.03 1.82
C ARG A 179 -16.84 6.76 2.20
N CYS A 180 -15.65 6.87 2.76
CA CYS A 180 -14.85 5.72 3.14
C CYS A 180 -14.89 5.49 4.65
N GLN A 181 -14.91 4.24 5.07
CA GLN A 181 -14.57 3.91 6.45
C GLN A 181 -13.07 4.08 6.65
N VAL A 182 -12.69 5.04 7.50
CA VAL A 182 -11.30 5.33 7.76
C VAL A 182 -10.71 4.34 8.78
N VAL A 183 -9.53 3.82 8.48
CA VAL A 183 -8.72 2.95 9.33
C VAL A 183 -7.34 3.58 9.47
N HIS A 184 -7.07 4.17 10.62
CA HIS A 184 -5.75 4.72 10.92
C HIS A 184 -4.81 3.60 11.40
N LEU A 185 -3.63 3.52 10.77
CA LEU A 185 -2.56 2.64 11.20
C LEU A 185 -1.55 3.44 12.03
N ASN A 186 -1.38 3.00 13.26
CA ASN A 186 -0.39 3.60 14.17
C ASN A 186 1.03 3.15 13.82
N PRO A 187 2.05 3.94 14.19
CA PRO A 187 3.43 3.49 14.17
C PRO A 187 3.59 2.14 14.86
N LEU A 188 4.49 1.31 14.34
CA LEU A 188 4.79 0.01 14.94
C LEU A 188 5.53 0.23 16.28
N SER A 189 5.33 -0.67 17.24
CA SER A 189 6.08 -0.60 18.50
C SER A 189 7.55 -0.93 18.26
N GLU A 190 8.47 -0.31 19.02
CA GLU A 190 9.89 -0.63 18.98
C GLU A 190 10.15 -2.12 19.17
N GLU A 191 9.41 -2.76 20.08
CA GLU A 191 9.51 -4.18 20.34
C GLU A 191 9.14 -5.02 19.11
N THR A 192 8.10 -4.65 18.37
CA THR A 192 7.72 -5.33 17.13
C THR A 192 8.82 -5.22 16.09
N ILE A 193 9.36 -4.02 15.87
CA ILE A 193 10.44 -3.79 14.90
C ILE A 193 11.69 -4.56 15.32
N LYS A 194 12.13 -4.43 16.57
CA LYS A 194 13.29 -5.16 17.10
C LYS A 194 13.16 -6.67 16.88
N ASN A 195 12.04 -7.26 17.29
CA ASN A 195 11.82 -8.69 17.16
C ASN A 195 11.81 -9.13 15.70
N THR A 196 11.24 -8.32 14.81
CA THR A 196 11.24 -8.61 13.38
C THR A 196 12.66 -8.54 12.79
N LEU A 197 13.48 -7.55 13.17
CA LEU A 197 14.87 -7.44 12.73
C LEU A 197 15.69 -8.65 13.19
N ILE A 198 15.51 -9.10 14.43
CA ILE A 198 16.22 -10.29 14.96
C ILE A 198 15.77 -11.56 14.22
N THR A 199 14.46 -11.77 14.05
CA THR A 199 13.94 -13.03 13.52
C THR A 199 14.04 -13.14 12.00
N ALA A 200 13.70 -12.07 11.26
CA ALA A 200 13.68 -12.08 9.80
C ALA A 200 15.04 -11.72 9.19
N HIS A 201 15.79 -10.80 9.81
CA HIS A 201 17.07 -10.29 9.27
C HIS A 201 18.29 -10.80 10.04
N ARG A 202 18.11 -11.60 11.10
CA ARG A 202 19.18 -12.14 11.93
C ARG A 202 20.12 -11.06 12.52
N THR A 203 19.56 -9.87 12.77
CA THR A 203 20.29 -8.73 13.30
C THR A 203 20.65 -8.98 14.77
N GLU A 204 21.84 -8.55 15.18
CA GLU A 204 22.28 -8.62 16.58
C GLU A 204 21.34 -7.80 17.48
N ALA A 205 21.06 -8.27 18.71
CA ALA A 205 20.01 -7.72 19.57
C ALA A 205 20.23 -6.25 19.97
N GLY A 206 21.49 -5.84 20.18
CA GLY A 206 21.86 -4.45 20.51
C GLY A 206 21.62 -3.52 19.33
N LEU A 207 22.08 -3.93 18.14
CA LEU A 207 21.86 -3.18 16.90
C LEU A 207 20.37 -3.10 16.56
N ALA A 208 19.63 -4.21 16.68
CA ALA A 208 18.20 -4.25 16.44
C ALA A 208 17.41 -3.29 17.38
N GLN A 209 17.82 -3.17 18.64
CA GLN A 209 17.23 -2.22 19.58
C GLN A 209 17.48 -0.77 19.17
N ASN A 210 18.72 -0.44 18.77
CA ASN A 210 19.08 0.91 18.34
C ASN A 210 18.32 1.31 17.07
N ILE A 211 18.29 0.43 16.07
CA ILE A 211 17.53 0.65 14.82
C ILE A 211 16.03 0.81 15.13
N ALA A 212 15.45 -0.04 15.96
CA ALA A 212 14.03 0.05 16.31
C ALA A 212 13.70 1.40 16.95
N HIS A 213 14.54 1.90 17.83
CA HIS A 213 14.38 3.22 18.44
C HIS A 213 14.45 4.35 17.40
N GLN A 214 15.47 4.36 16.53
CA GLN A 214 15.68 5.39 15.52
C GLN A 214 14.64 5.35 14.40
N SER A 215 14.00 4.22 14.17
CA SER A 215 12.98 4.06 13.13
C SER A 215 11.66 4.75 13.44
N GLU A 216 11.41 5.16 14.68
CA GLU A 216 10.19 5.86 15.13
C GLU A 216 8.89 5.16 14.69
N GLY A 217 8.90 3.82 14.70
CA GLY A 217 7.76 3.01 14.33
C GLY A 217 7.57 2.78 12.82
N SER A 218 8.51 3.21 11.99
CA SER A 218 8.53 2.95 10.55
C SER A 218 9.43 1.76 10.22
N TYR A 219 8.86 0.64 9.79
CA TYR A 219 9.63 -0.53 9.39
C TYR A 219 10.47 -0.29 8.12
N SER A 220 9.98 0.52 7.17
CA SER A 220 10.76 0.95 6.02
C SER A 220 12.04 1.67 6.45
N ARG A 221 11.92 2.65 7.39
CA ARG A 221 13.09 3.34 7.94
C ARG A 221 14.04 2.39 8.68
N ALA A 222 13.49 1.40 9.38
CA ALA A 222 14.32 0.39 10.03
C ALA A 222 15.14 -0.44 9.03
N LEU A 223 14.56 -0.78 7.87
CA LEU A 223 15.28 -1.46 6.80
C LEU A 223 16.33 -0.56 6.14
N ASP A 224 16.00 0.73 5.91
CA ASP A 224 16.96 1.71 5.40
C ASP A 224 18.18 1.82 6.35
N LEU A 225 17.94 1.94 7.67
CA LEU A 225 19.00 1.97 8.69
C LEU A 225 19.81 0.68 8.75
N LEU A 226 19.15 -0.48 8.57
CA LEU A 226 19.85 -1.77 8.58
C LEU A 226 20.80 -1.93 7.37
N SER A 227 20.51 -1.30 6.25
CA SER A 227 21.33 -1.36 5.03
C SER A 227 22.49 -0.37 5.02
N GLN A 228 22.54 0.57 5.96
CA GLN A 228 23.63 1.54 6.08
C GLN A 228 24.88 0.90 6.70
N GLU A 229 26.07 1.36 6.28
CA GLU A 229 27.32 0.97 6.92
C GLU A 229 27.36 1.43 8.39
N PRO A 230 27.98 0.67 9.31
CA PRO A 230 28.03 1.03 10.74
C PRO A 230 28.63 2.41 11.03
N GLU A 231 29.53 2.90 10.17
CA GLU A 231 30.16 4.21 10.29
C GLU A 231 29.17 5.36 9.99
N ASP A 232 28.27 5.18 9.03
CA ASP A 232 27.25 6.17 8.67
C ASP A 232 26.21 6.33 9.79
N LEU A 233 25.80 5.22 10.41
CA LEU A 233 24.88 5.23 11.57
C LEU A 233 25.47 6.00 12.77
N GLN A 234 26.77 5.89 12.99
CA GLN A 234 27.45 6.57 14.08
C GLN A 234 27.57 8.08 13.80
N PHE A 235 27.81 8.47 12.56
CA PHE A 235 27.85 9.87 12.13
C PHE A 235 26.49 10.55 12.24
N GLU A 236 25.41 9.90 11.79
CA GLU A 236 24.04 10.44 11.94
C GLU A 236 23.65 10.63 13.41
N ALA A 237 23.96 9.66 14.27
CA ALA A 237 23.70 9.76 15.70
C ALA A 237 24.46 10.94 16.35
N TRP A 238 25.71 11.14 15.97
CA TRP A 238 26.51 12.29 16.44
C TRP A 238 25.98 13.61 15.91
N PHE A 239 25.60 13.70 14.64
CA PHE A 239 25.06 14.91 14.05
C PHE A 239 23.74 15.33 14.72
N ILE A 240 22.82 14.37 14.93
CA ILE A 240 21.55 14.64 15.62
C ILE A 240 21.77 15.07 17.06
N ALA A 241 22.69 14.44 17.78
CA ALA A 241 23.04 14.84 19.14
C ALA A 241 23.62 16.27 19.19
N TRP A 242 24.48 16.60 18.25
CA TRP A 242 25.09 17.94 18.13
C TRP A 242 24.05 19.03 17.84
N VAL A 243 23.12 18.80 16.90
CA VAL A 243 22.06 19.78 16.57
C VAL A 243 21.09 19.98 17.73
N ARG A 244 20.86 18.98 18.59
CA ARG A 244 19.98 19.09 19.76
C ARG A 244 20.63 19.82 20.95
N THR A 245 21.95 19.96 20.95
CA THR A 245 22.72 20.62 22.02
C THR A 245 23.19 22.03 21.63
N ALA A 246 23.01 22.45 20.41
CA ALA A 246 23.28 23.79 19.90
C ALA A 246 22.02 24.67 19.96
#